data_bf3c9c83ab4f7579be60e40986f3f1ec
#
_entry.id   bf3c9c83ab4f7579be60e40986f3f1ec
#
_cell.length_a   1.000
_cell.length_b   1.000
_cell.length_c   1.000
_cell.angle_alpha   90.00
_cell.angle_beta   90.00
_cell.angle_gamma   90.00
#
_symmetry.space_group_name_H-M   'P 1'
#
loop_
_entity.id
_entity.type
_entity.pdbx_description
1 polymer ?
#
loop_
_entity_poly.entity_id
_entity_poly.type
_entity_poly.pdbx_seq_one_letter_code
_entity_poly.pdbx_strand_id
1 'polypeptide(L)'
;VLFDKREDYRQELVPSGGLFLTAGADVQKDRIECEVVAWGRNRESWSVGYFIINGDTAREDVWNELTDFSRRYFEHSSGAMLPISRFAIDSGFATQQVYNWVRKQPLNFAMAIKGTDSGVTPLGLPTKVDLNINGKKLRRGAKVWTVGTSILKSELYQFLRLTQNEDESFPAGYCH
;
A
#
# COMPACT_ATOMS: atom_id res chain seq x y z
N VAL A 1 3.78 24.60 -2.96
CA VAL A 1 4.33 23.79 -1.87
C VAL A 1 4.57 22.35 -2.33
N LEU A 2 3.61 21.40 -2.34
CA LEU A 2 3.88 20.02 -2.82
C LEU A 2 4.14 19.98 -4.34
N PHE A 3 3.42 20.79 -5.08
CA PHE A 3 3.61 20.90 -6.53
C PHE A 3 5.03 21.35 -6.91
N ASP A 4 5.65 22.22 -6.13
CA ASP A 4 7.00 22.75 -6.36
C ASP A 4 8.11 21.74 -6.03
N LYS A 5 7.77 20.69 -5.26
CA LYS A 5 8.67 19.58 -4.92
C LYS A 5 8.63 18.41 -5.88
N ARG A 6 7.79 18.50 -6.88
CA ARG A 6 7.62 17.44 -7.86
C ARG A 6 8.91 17.24 -8.63
N GLU A 7 9.42 16.03 -8.60
CA GLU A 7 10.58 15.59 -9.35
C GLU A 7 10.17 14.98 -10.70
N ASP A 8 11.05 15.11 -11.68
CA ASP A 8 10.80 14.58 -13.02
C ASP A 8 11.45 13.19 -13.16
N TYR A 9 10.76 12.15 -12.69
CA TYR A 9 11.13 10.77 -12.95
C TYR A 9 9.98 10.03 -13.65
N ARG A 10 10.33 9.06 -14.47
CA ARG A 10 9.36 8.31 -15.29
C ARG A 10 8.44 7.48 -14.39
N GLN A 11 7.14 7.60 -14.62
CA GLN A 11 6.16 6.70 -13.99
C GLN A 11 6.48 5.22 -14.30
N GLU A 12 6.18 4.36 -13.35
CA GLU A 12 6.41 2.91 -13.39
C GLU A 12 7.89 2.50 -13.48
N LEU A 13 8.82 3.45 -13.39
CA LEU A 13 10.25 3.21 -13.25
C LEU A 13 10.68 3.45 -11.81
N VAL A 14 11.34 2.47 -11.22
CA VAL A 14 11.89 2.60 -9.86
C VAL A 14 13.23 3.35 -9.93
N PRO A 15 13.37 4.52 -9.29
CA PRO A 15 14.62 5.27 -9.27
C PRO A 15 15.75 4.50 -8.58
N SER A 16 17.00 4.91 -8.86
CA SER A 16 18.22 4.22 -8.39
C SER A 16 18.31 4.03 -6.87
N GLY A 17 17.67 4.93 -6.10
CA GLY A 17 17.59 4.83 -4.65
C GLY A 17 16.56 3.82 -4.13
N GLY A 18 15.62 3.37 -4.96
CA GLY A 18 14.55 2.44 -4.58
C GLY A 18 15.04 1.00 -4.47
N LEU A 19 14.92 0.40 -3.30
CA LEU A 19 15.47 -0.94 -2.99
C LEU A 19 14.40 -2.03 -2.97
N PHE A 20 13.17 -1.69 -2.60
CA PHE A 20 12.02 -2.59 -2.59
C PHE A 20 10.72 -1.83 -2.74
N LEU A 21 9.66 -2.54 -3.12
CA LEU A 21 8.35 -1.95 -3.37
C LEU A 21 7.32 -2.43 -2.34
N THR A 22 6.44 -1.52 -1.96
CA THR A 22 5.19 -1.83 -1.28
C THR A 22 4.02 -1.25 -2.05
N ALA A 23 2.83 -1.81 -1.88
CA ALA A 23 1.61 -1.23 -2.41
C ALA A 23 0.56 -1.06 -1.31
N GLY A 24 -0.19 0.03 -1.43
CA GLY A 24 -1.39 0.29 -0.65
C GLY A 24 -2.61 0.31 -1.57
N ALA A 25 -3.75 -0.21 -1.10
CA ALA A 25 -5.00 -0.16 -1.84
C ALA A 25 -6.16 0.34 -0.98
N ASP A 26 -6.98 1.21 -1.57
CA ASP A 26 -8.27 1.66 -1.04
C ASP A 26 -9.40 1.09 -1.89
N VAL A 27 -10.42 0.53 -1.24
CA VAL A 27 -11.55 -0.14 -1.89
C VAL A 27 -12.77 0.76 -1.86
N GLN A 28 -13.27 1.11 -3.03
CA GLN A 28 -14.50 1.87 -3.22
C GLN A 28 -15.59 0.95 -3.81
N LYS A 29 -16.79 1.47 -4.03
CA LYS A 29 -17.89 0.69 -4.59
C LYS A 29 -17.64 0.24 -6.03
N ASP A 30 -17.03 1.12 -6.82
CA ASP A 30 -16.91 1.03 -8.27
C ASP A 30 -15.45 0.92 -8.76
N ARG A 31 -14.48 0.84 -7.84
CA ARG A 31 -13.06 0.76 -8.16
C ARG A 31 -12.21 0.36 -6.95
N ILE A 32 -10.98 -0.03 -7.23
CA ILE A 32 -9.89 -0.14 -6.26
C ILE A 32 -8.77 0.79 -6.70
N GLU A 33 -8.34 1.67 -5.81
CA GLU A 33 -7.23 2.59 -6.04
C GLU A 33 -5.97 2.03 -5.39
N CYS A 34 -4.89 1.92 -6.17
CA CYS A 34 -3.63 1.34 -5.73
C CYS A 34 -2.49 2.33 -5.91
N GLU A 35 -1.64 2.47 -4.92
CA GLU A 35 -0.39 3.20 -5.02
C GLU A 35 0.79 2.26 -4.76
N VAL A 36 1.81 2.32 -5.64
CA VAL A 36 3.07 1.59 -5.47
C VAL A 36 4.15 2.57 -5.07
N VAL A 37 4.80 2.27 -3.95
CA VAL A 37 5.85 3.10 -3.37
C VAL A 37 7.16 2.31 -3.34
N ALA A 38 8.22 2.91 -3.88
CA ALA A 38 9.59 2.42 -3.69
C ALA A 38 10.18 3.02 -2.41
N TRP A 39 10.91 2.20 -1.69
CA TRP A 39 11.57 2.57 -0.45
C TRP A 39 13.07 2.43 -0.61
N GLY A 40 13.78 3.48 -0.20
CA GLY A 40 15.22 3.53 -0.18
C GLY A 40 15.82 3.44 1.22
N ARG A 41 17.11 3.82 1.33
CA ARG A 41 17.78 3.93 2.63
C ARG A 41 17.16 5.06 3.45
N ASN A 42 17.26 4.97 4.77
CA ASN A 42 16.75 5.99 5.69
C ASN A 42 15.27 6.34 5.49
N ARG A 43 14.46 5.43 4.95
CA ARG A 43 13.03 5.64 4.65
C ARG A 43 12.76 6.71 3.56
N GLU A 44 13.70 6.99 2.69
CA GLU A 44 13.41 7.72 1.47
C GLU A 44 12.35 6.96 0.66
N SER A 45 11.47 7.68 -0.02
CA SER A 45 10.39 7.06 -0.77
C SER A 45 10.08 7.78 -2.07
N TRP A 46 9.63 7.00 -3.07
CA TRP A 46 9.20 7.48 -4.38
C TRP A 46 7.84 6.88 -4.70
N SER A 47 6.88 7.70 -5.11
CA SER A 47 5.62 7.21 -5.68
C SER A 47 5.90 6.68 -7.10
N VAL A 48 5.99 5.36 -7.24
CA VAL A 48 6.29 4.71 -8.55
C VAL A 48 5.09 4.79 -9.49
N GLY A 49 3.88 4.71 -8.95
CA GLY A 49 2.68 4.87 -9.74
C GLY A 49 1.39 4.72 -8.94
N TYR A 50 0.37 5.40 -9.44
CA TYR A 50 -0.99 5.34 -8.94
C TYR A 50 -1.88 4.70 -10.00
N PHE A 51 -2.64 3.70 -9.61
CA PHE A 51 -3.40 2.83 -10.50
C PHE A 51 -4.85 2.72 -10.05
N ILE A 52 -5.78 2.71 -10.99
CA ILE A 52 -7.20 2.55 -10.73
C ILE A 52 -7.69 1.30 -11.45
N ILE A 53 -8.19 0.34 -10.69
CA ILE A 53 -8.86 -0.85 -11.19
C ILE A 53 -10.37 -0.58 -11.11
N ASN A 54 -10.99 -0.31 -12.24
CA ASN A 54 -12.41 0.03 -12.32
C ASN A 54 -13.29 -1.22 -12.34
N GLY A 55 -14.40 -1.18 -11.64
CA GLY A 55 -15.43 -2.22 -11.65
C GLY A 55 -16.15 -2.37 -10.31
N ASP A 56 -17.29 -3.04 -10.33
CA ASP A 56 -18.09 -3.27 -9.13
C ASP A 56 -17.36 -4.24 -8.18
N THR A 57 -16.95 -3.73 -7.01
CA THR A 57 -16.20 -4.50 -6.01
C THR A 57 -17.03 -5.57 -5.28
N ALA A 58 -18.34 -5.66 -5.56
CA ALA A 58 -19.14 -6.82 -5.20
C ALA A 58 -18.90 -8.04 -6.12
N ARG A 59 -18.30 -7.83 -7.31
CA ARG A 59 -18.03 -8.85 -8.32
C ARG A 59 -16.61 -9.38 -8.23
N GLU A 60 -16.38 -10.59 -8.72
CA GLU A 60 -15.09 -11.27 -8.66
C GLU A 60 -14.06 -10.71 -9.66
N ASP A 61 -14.51 -10.13 -10.76
CA ASP A 61 -13.66 -9.64 -11.86
C ASP A 61 -12.59 -8.64 -11.37
N VAL A 62 -13.00 -7.66 -10.57
CA VAL A 62 -12.12 -6.62 -10.00
C VAL A 62 -11.04 -7.23 -9.09
N TRP A 63 -11.39 -8.27 -8.34
CA TRP A 63 -10.43 -8.95 -7.43
C TRP A 63 -9.45 -9.83 -8.19
N ASN A 64 -9.84 -10.37 -9.34
CA ASN A 64 -8.93 -11.07 -10.24
C ASN A 64 -7.93 -10.09 -10.85
N GLU A 65 -8.38 -8.93 -11.32
CA GLU A 65 -7.52 -7.86 -11.83
C GLU A 65 -6.57 -7.33 -10.74
N LEU A 66 -7.05 -7.14 -9.50
CA LEU A 66 -6.20 -6.80 -8.36
C LEU A 66 -5.13 -7.87 -8.10
N THR A 67 -5.48 -9.15 -8.28
CA THR A 67 -4.52 -10.24 -8.14
C THR A 67 -3.42 -10.17 -9.19
N ASP A 68 -3.79 -9.93 -10.44
CA ASP A 68 -2.83 -9.78 -11.54
C ASP A 68 -1.95 -8.53 -11.33
N PHE A 69 -2.56 -7.42 -10.93
CA PHE A 69 -1.83 -6.20 -10.56
C PHE A 69 -0.82 -6.47 -9.43
N SER A 70 -1.22 -7.16 -8.38
CA SER A 70 -0.37 -7.43 -7.21
C SER A 70 0.89 -8.27 -7.53
N ARG A 71 0.90 -8.95 -8.68
CA ARG A 71 2.00 -9.78 -9.17
C ARG A 71 2.88 -9.07 -10.20
N ARG A 72 2.61 -7.80 -10.48
CA ARG A 72 3.41 -7.02 -11.45
C ARG A 72 4.84 -6.84 -10.93
N TYR A 73 5.74 -6.74 -11.88
CA TYR A 73 7.12 -6.31 -11.68
C TYR A 73 7.27 -4.90 -12.24
N PHE A 74 8.11 -4.12 -11.60
CA PHE A 74 8.44 -2.76 -12.01
C PHE A 74 9.92 -2.69 -12.35
N GLU A 75 10.23 -2.05 -13.47
CA GLU A 75 11.60 -1.86 -13.91
C GLU A 75 12.33 -0.89 -12.96
N HIS A 76 13.50 -1.29 -12.48
CA HIS A 76 14.42 -0.42 -11.76
C HIS A 76 15.39 0.23 -12.74
N SER A 77 15.87 1.44 -12.46
CA SER A 77 16.82 2.19 -13.31
C SER A 77 18.11 1.41 -13.65
N SER A 78 18.45 0.38 -12.89
CA SER A 78 19.55 -0.54 -13.21
C SER A 78 19.19 -1.64 -14.21
N GLY A 79 17.94 -1.72 -14.67
CA GLY A 79 17.43 -2.80 -15.51
C GLY A 79 16.91 -4.02 -14.73
N ALA A 80 17.01 -4.04 -13.39
CA ALA A 80 16.42 -5.11 -12.58
C ALA A 80 14.90 -4.99 -12.54
N MET A 81 14.20 -6.12 -12.38
CA MET A 81 12.74 -6.15 -12.22
C MET A 81 12.40 -6.40 -10.76
N LEU A 82 11.72 -5.45 -10.11
CA LEU A 82 11.34 -5.52 -8.71
C LEU A 82 9.86 -5.89 -8.54
N PRO A 83 9.55 -6.93 -7.75
CA PRO A 83 8.16 -7.24 -7.38
C PRO A 83 7.66 -6.33 -6.26
N ILE A 84 6.34 -6.24 -6.11
CA ILE A 84 5.73 -5.72 -4.89
C ILE A 84 6.03 -6.71 -3.75
N SER A 85 6.75 -6.26 -2.73
CA SER A 85 7.16 -7.11 -1.60
C SER A 85 6.07 -7.27 -0.53
N ARG A 86 5.23 -6.26 -0.35
CA ARG A 86 4.13 -6.22 0.61
C ARG A 86 2.97 -5.42 0.05
N PHE A 87 1.76 -5.85 0.37
CA PHE A 87 0.52 -5.24 -0.10
C PHE A 87 -0.42 -5.01 1.09
N ALA A 88 -0.76 -3.76 1.38
CA ALA A 88 -1.75 -3.40 2.38
C ALA A 88 -3.06 -2.99 1.68
N ILE A 89 -4.19 -3.47 2.18
CA ILE A 89 -5.50 -3.13 1.62
C ILE A 89 -6.47 -2.71 2.73
N ASP A 90 -7.10 -1.54 2.56
CA ASP A 90 -8.09 -1.08 3.54
C ASP A 90 -9.33 -1.98 3.52
N SER A 91 -9.80 -2.33 4.71
CA SER A 91 -10.96 -3.19 4.91
C SER A 91 -12.20 -2.45 5.45
N GLY A 92 -12.19 -1.13 5.37
CA GLY A 92 -13.31 -0.28 5.79
C GLY A 92 -14.55 -0.47 4.91
N PHE A 93 -14.35 -0.65 3.61
CA PHE A 93 -15.40 -0.99 2.64
C PHE A 93 -15.19 -2.40 2.07
N ALA A 94 -16.25 -3.06 1.61
CA ALA A 94 -16.23 -4.44 1.06
C ALA A 94 -15.44 -5.44 1.93
N THR A 95 -15.59 -5.32 3.24
CA THR A 95 -14.77 -5.99 4.26
C THR A 95 -14.60 -7.49 4.04
N GLN A 96 -15.67 -8.22 3.69
CA GLN A 96 -15.62 -9.67 3.48
C GLN A 96 -14.87 -10.05 2.20
N GLN A 97 -15.00 -9.24 1.16
CA GLN A 97 -14.27 -9.41 -0.11
C GLN A 97 -12.78 -9.17 0.11
N VAL A 98 -12.40 -8.11 0.84
CA VAL A 98 -11.01 -7.82 1.22
C VAL A 98 -10.42 -9.01 1.99
N TYR A 99 -11.10 -9.51 3.02
CA TYR A 99 -10.60 -10.63 3.82
C TYR A 99 -10.46 -11.91 2.99
N ASN A 100 -11.40 -12.16 2.08
CA ASN A 100 -11.35 -13.31 1.19
C ASN A 100 -10.19 -13.21 0.20
N TRP A 101 -9.94 -12.01 -0.35
CA TRP A 101 -8.82 -11.77 -1.24
C TRP A 101 -7.47 -11.94 -0.53
N VAL A 102 -7.28 -11.29 0.62
CA VAL A 102 -6.03 -11.37 1.41
C VAL A 102 -5.70 -12.81 1.80
N ARG A 103 -6.71 -13.59 2.17
CA ARG A 103 -6.52 -15.00 2.55
C ARG A 103 -6.02 -15.88 1.39
N LYS A 104 -6.39 -15.56 0.16
CA LYS A 104 -5.96 -16.27 -1.04
C LYS A 104 -4.51 -15.93 -1.47
N GLN A 105 -3.93 -14.86 -0.92
CA GLN A 105 -2.58 -14.43 -1.28
C GLN A 105 -1.49 -15.26 -0.55
N PRO A 106 -0.25 -15.25 -1.05
CA PRO A 106 0.89 -15.88 -0.37
C PRO A 106 1.03 -15.40 1.07
N LEU A 107 1.52 -16.28 1.94
CA LEU A 107 1.73 -15.97 3.35
C LEU A 107 2.64 -14.73 3.51
N ASN A 108 2.23 -13.81 4.38
CA ASN A 108 2.92 -12.55 4.66
C ASN A 108 3.05 -11.57 3.47
N PHE A 109 2.37 -11.81 2.35
CA PHE A 109 2.37 -10.87 1.23
C PHE A 109 1.33 -9.76 1.43
N ALA A 110 0.06 -10.13 1.61
CA ALA A 110 -1.05 -9.18 1.74
C ALA A 110 -1.54 -9.04 3.18
N MET A 111 -1.92 -7.82 3.55
CA MET A 111 -2.43 -7.45 4.86
C MET A 111 -3.75 -6.70 4.71
N ALA A 112 -4.83 -7.20 5.32
CA ALA A 112 -6.02 -6.38 5.54
C ALA A 112 -5.74 -5.41 6.67
N ILE A 113 -5.91 -4.13 6.42
CA ILE A 113 -5.74 -3.07 7.41
C ILE A 113 -7.06 -2.40 7.73
N LYS A 114 -7.17 -1.83 8.91
CA LYS A 114 -8.30 -1.00 9.33
C LYS A 114 -7.78 0.21 10.10
N GLY A 115 -8.10 1.40 9.59
CA GLY A 115 -7.74 2.66 10.23
C GLY A 115 -8.46 2.87 11.57
N THR A 116 -7.79 3.49 12.51
CA THR A 116 -8.36 4.01 13.75
C THR A 116 -7.70 5.33 14.13
N ASP A 117 -8.50 6.28 14.60
CA ASP A 117 -8.00 7.57 15.07
C ASP A 117 -7.54 7.53 16.53
N SER A 118 -7.97 6.51 17.29
CA SER A 118 -7.62 6.33 18.71
C SER A 118 -6.36 5.49 18.93
N GLY A 119 -5.66 5.10 17.86
CA GLY A 119 -4.48 4.25 17.96
C GLY A 119 -3.30 4.99 18.60
N VAL A 120 -2.61 4.33 19.54
CA VAL A 120 -1.38 4.83 20.17
C VAL A 120 -0.11 4.31 19.49
N THR A 121 -0.26 3.45 18.50
CA THR A 121 0.84 2.86 17.70
C THR A 121 0.54 3.00 16.20
N PRO A 122 1.56 3.19 15.36
CA PRO A 122 1.38 3.24 13.90
C PRO A 122 0.74 1.98 13.33
N LEU A 123 1.15 0.80 13.84
CA LEU A 123 0.62 -0.50 13.45
C LEU A 123 0.40 -1.35 14.71
N GLY A 124 -0.84 -1.77 14.92
CA GLY A 124 -1.22 -2.68 16.01
C GLY A 124 -0.94 -4.15 15.68
N LEU A 125 -1.11 -5.01 16.68
CA LEU A 125 -1.05 -6.46 16.47
C LEU A 125 -2.27 -6.95 15.67
N PRO A 126 -2.10 -8.01 14.84
CA PRO A 126 -3.20 -8.53 14.06
C PRO A 126 -4.27 -9.21 14.93
N THR A 127 -5.52 -8.83 14.70
CA THR A 127 -6.69 -9.48 15.31
C THR A 127 -7.26 -10.50 14.35
N LYS A 128 -7.56 -11.71 14.85
CA LYS A 128 -8.26 -12.73 14.08
C LYS A 128 -9.74 -12.40 13.99
N VAL A 129 -10.28 -12.40 12.78
CA VAL A 129 -11.69 -12.10 12.50
C VAL A 129 -12.38 -13.26 11.78
N ASP A 130 -13.70 -13.32 11.91
CA ASP A 130 -14.49 -14.29 11.20
C ASP A 130 -14.69 -13.88 9.75
N LEU A 131 -14.71 -14.85 8.86
CA LEU A 131 -14.91 -14.67 7.44
C LEU A 131 -16.18 -15.41 7.02
N ASN A 132 -17.01 -14.77 6.17
CA ASN A 132 -18.15 -15.41 5.57
C ASN A 132 -17.83 -15.76 4.09
N ILE A 133 -17.88 -17.04 3.75
CA ILE A 133 -17.65 -17.53 2.39
C ILE A 133 -18.90 -18.27 1.95
N ASN A 134 -19.62 -17.75 0.97
CA ASN A 134 -20.84 -18.34 0.40
C ASN A 134 -21.84 -18.78 1.49
N GLY A 135 -22.10 -17.90 2.45
CA GLY A 135 -23.02 -18.16 3.57
C GLY A 135 -22.46 -19.06 4.69
N LYS A 136 -21.26 -19.61 4.53
CA LYS A 136 -20.59 -20.40 5.56
C LYS A 136 -19.64 -19.53 6.39
N LYS A 137 -19.84 -19.51 7.70
CA LYS A 137 -18.98 -18.78 8.64
C LYS A 137 -17.71 -19.58 8.93
N LEU A 138 -16.55 -19.00 8.54
CA LEU A 138 -15.24 -19.51 8.92
C LEU A 138 -14.73 -18.70 10.11
N ARG A 139 -14.68 -19.33 11.27
CA ARG A 139 -14.18 -18.68 12.49
C ARG A 139 -12.69 -18.38 12.37
N ARG A 140 -12.29 -17.14 12.74
CA ARG A 140 -10.89 -16.68 12.70
C ARG A 140 -10.23 -16.87 11.33
N GLY A 141 -11.03 -16.74 10.26
CA GLY A 141 -10.61 -17.03 8.88
C GLY A 141 -9.67 -16.00 8.26
N ALA A 142 -9.55 -14.80 8.84
CA ALA A 142 -8.67 -13.75 8.39
C ALA A 142 -7.97 -13.05 9.56
N LYS A 143 -6.92 -12.29 9.25
CA LYS A 143 -6.22 -11.40 10.17
C LYS A 143 -6.38 -9.97 9.69
N VAL A 144 -6.63 -9.05 10.61
CA VAL A 144 -6.73 -7.60 10.34
C VAL A 144 -5.79 -6.86 11.26
N TRP A 145 -5.03 -5.93 10.69
CA TRP A 145 -4.13 -5.06 11.43
C TRP A 145 -4.77 -3.70 11.64
N THR A 146 -4.75 -3.21 12.87
CA THR A 146 -5.20 -1.85 13.17
C THR A 146 -4.08 -0.88 12.84
N VAL A 147 -4.43 0.20 12.15
CA VAL A 147 -3.50 1.24 11.72
C VAL A 147 -3.87 2.56 12.39
N GLY A 148 -2.91 3.16 13.11
CA GLY A 148 -3.06 4.48 13.73
C GLY A 148 -3.02 5.59 12.68
N THR A 149 -4.16 5.94 12.09
CA THR A 149 -4.26 6.87 10.95
C THR A 149 -3.72 8.25 11.28
N SER A 150 -4.04 8.80 12.46
CA SER A 150 -3.55 10.11 12.90
C SER A 150 -2.03 10.15 13.02
N ILE A 151 -1.41 9.07 13.53
CA ILE A 151 0.04 8.96 13.70
C ILE A 151 0.72 8.92 12.33
N LEU A 152 0.27 8.02 11.44
CA LEU A 152 0.88 7.87 10.12
C LEU A 152 0.68 9.10 9.23
N LYS A 153 -0.50 9.73 9.27
CA LYS A 153 -0.74 11.00 8.56
C LYS A 153 0.17 12.11 9.07
N SER A 154 0.35 12.22 10.38
CA SER A 154 1.24 13.22 10.97
C SER A 154 2.69 13.00 10.57
N GLU A 155 3.17 11.74 10.55
CA GLU A 155 4.51 11.39 10.08
C GLU A 155 4.68 11.71 8.60
N LEU A 156 3.71 11.31 7.76
CA LEU A 156 3.73 11.60 6.32
C LEU A 156 3.79 13.11 6.06
N TYR A 157 2.98 13.91 6.77
CA TYR A 157 3.00 15.36 6.63
C TYR A 157 4.33 16.00 7.08
N GLN A 158 5.01 15.39 8.04
CA GLN A 158 6.38 15.81 8.39
C GLN A 158 7.35 15.49 7.26
N PHE A 159 7.30 14.28 6.68
CA PHE A 159 8.16 13.90 5.56
C PHE A 159 7.95 14.76 4.33
N LEU A 160 6.70 15.07 4.00
CA LEU A 160 6.35 15.95 2.88
C LEU A 160 6.86 17.39 3.05
N ARG A 161 7.24 17.81 4.26
CA ARG A 161 7.83 19.15 4.53
C ARG A 161 9.35 19.15 4.48
N LEU A 162 10.00 18.00 4.47
CA LEU A 162 11.45 17.91 4.40
C LEU A 162 11.97 18.55 3.10
N THR A 163 13.11 19.19 3.18
CA THR A 163 13.84 19.76 2.05
C THR A 163 15.20 19.09 1.94
N GLN A 164 15.77 19.09 0.75
CA GLN A 164 17.14 18.65 0.54
C GLN A 164 18.10 19.46 1.40
N ASN A 165 19.14 18.81 1.91
CA ASN A 165 20.17 19.46 2.72
C ASN A 165 21.09 20.34 1.86
N GLU A 166 21.87 21.21 2.49
CA GLU A 166 22.85 22.07 1.80
C GLU A 166 23.96 21.30 1.08
N ASP A 167 24.27 20.08 1.53
CA ASP A 167 25.25 19.18 0.93
C ASP A 167 24.64 18.27 -0.17
N GLU A 168 23.45 18.62 -0.66
CA GLU A 168 22.69 17.87 -1.66
C GLU A 168 22.22 16.46 -1.20
N SER A 169 22.44 16.07 0.05
CA SER A 169 21.89 14.84 0.60
C SER A 169 20.40 14.98 0.95
N PHE A 170 19.70 13.86 1.11
CA PHE A 170 18.31 13.84 1.53
C PHE A 170 18.18 13.42 3.00
N PRO A 171 17.37 14.12 3.79
CA PRO A 171 17.13 13.74 5.17
C PRO A 171 16.31 12.45 5.26
N ALA A 172 16.42 11.75 6.39
CA ALA A 172 15.66 10.52 6.63
C ALA A 172 14.14 10.76 6.50
N GLY A 173 13.47 9.94 5.70
CA GLY A 173 12.04 10.05 5.43
C GLY A 173 11.68 11.02 4.30
N TYR A 174 12.64 11.48 3.53
CA TYR A 174 12.35 12.35 2.38
C TYR A 174 11.43 11.63 1.38
N CYS A 175 10.40 12.36 0.92
CA CYS A 175 9.49 11.91 -0.14
C CYS A 175 9.86 12.66 -1.42
N HIS A 176 10.31 11.93 -2.40
CA HIS A 176 10.64 12.43 -3.73
C HIS A 176 9.40 12.68 -4.57
#